data_0847f6e7e430033c5ed167b83d8f79c8
#
_entry.id   0847f6e7e430033c5ed167b83d8f79c8
#
_cell.length_a   1.000
_cell.length_b   1.000
_cell.length_c   1.000
_cell.angle_alpha   90.00
_cell.angle_beta   90.00
_cell.angle_gamma   90.00
#
_symmetry.space_group_name_H-M   'P 1'
#
loop_
_entity.id
_entity.type
_entity.pdbx_description
1 polymer ?
#
loop_
_entity_poly.entity_id
_entity_poly.type
_entity_poly.pdbx_seq_one_letter_code
_entity_poly.pdbx_strand_id
1 'polypeptide(L)'
;MKRFWQTAKKKGLVLAALAAVLVLCGTVTLRAQWGGAVMASAEVTNWGLRFGEEGQPPAGNADEAYLAQYNALFRADTEEKVLYLTFDAGFENGCTAPILDALKKHNVPATFFLVGNYLETQPDLVRRMVEEGHTVGNHTYSHPDMSAIADEGSFRQELEKNEALYRELTGQEMPKLYRPPQGKFCQSNLEMG
;
A
#
# COMPACT_ATOMS: atom_id res chain seq x y z
N MET A 1 30.88 71.26 15.98
CA MET A 1 31.50 70.01 15.53
C MET A 1 31.09 68.81 16.38
N LYS A 2 31.06 68.86 17.72
CA LYS A 2 30.71 67.63 18.58
C LYS A 2 29.30 67.06 18.37
N ARG A 3 28.29 67.88 18.04
CA ARG A 3 26.89 67.38 17.80
C ARG A 3 26.72 66.60 16.48
N PHE A 4 27.51 66.98 15.46
CA PHE A 4 27.43 66.30 14.16
C PHE A 4 27.99 64.85 14.23
N TRP A 5 29.05 64.67 14.99
CA TRP A 5 29.67 63.34 15.19
C TRP A 5 28.80 62.39 16.04
N GLN A 6 28.00 62.89 16.97
CA GLN A 6 27.11 62.09 17.76
C GLN A 6 25.91 61.58 16.96
N THR A 7 25.37 62.36 16.02
CA THR A 7 24.28 61.95 15.13
C THR A 7 24.75 60.98 14.08
N ALA A 8 25.96 61.10 13.56
CA ALA A 8 26.52 60.09 12.63
C ALA A 8 26.75 58.71 13.29
N LYS A 9 27.27 58.66 14.52
CA LYS A 9 27.45 57.43 15.30
C LYS A 9 26.13 56.78 15.63
N LYS A 10 25.07 57.53 15.99
CA LYS A 10 23.73 56.96 16.25
C LYS A 10 23.11 56.40 14.98
N LYS A 11 23.23 57.04 13.81
CA LYS A 11 22.74 56.53 12.53
C LYS A 11 23.48 55.27 12.09
N GLY A 12 24.80 55.20 12.30
CA GLY A 12 25.59 54.00 12.02
C GLY A 12 25.20 52.79 12.90
N LEU A 13 24.92 53.04 14.19
CA LEU A 13 24.49 51.98 15.11
C LEU A 13 23.09 51.44 14.76
N VAL A 14 22.16 52.31 14.36
CA VAL A 14 20.82 51.92 13.92
C VAL A 14 20.86 51.12 12.62
N LEU A 15 21.69 51.51 11.66
CA LEU A 15 21.87 50.75 10.41
C LEU A 15 22.52 49.40 10.65
N ALA A 16 23.48 49.28 11.55
CA ALA A 16 24.10 48.03 11.92
C ALA A 16 23.12 47.10 12.65
N ALA A 17 22.25 47.64 13.53
CA ALA A 17 21.20 46.86 14.19
C ALA A 17 20.13 46.35 13.21
N LEU A 18 19.71 47.18 12.26
CA LEU A 18 18.77 46.77 11.20
C LEU A 18 19.36 45.71 10.28
N ALA A 19 20.62 45.78 9.92
CA ALA A 19 21.30 44.74 9.13
C ALA A 19 21.40 43.40 9.89
N ALA A 20 21.69 43.46 11.20
CA ALA A 20 21.73 42.25 12.04
C ALA A 20 20.35 41.58 12.18
N VAL A 21 19.27 42.36 12.28
CA VAL A 21 17.90 41.84 12.34
C VAL A 21 17.50 41.18 11.00
N LEU A 22 17.87 41.80 9.87
CA LEU A 22 17.60 41.24 8.54
C LEU A 22 18.38 39.95 8.29
N VAL A 23 19.62 39.83 8.76
CA VAL A 23 20.39 38.58 8.68
C VAL A 23 19.80 37.52 9.59
N LEU A 24 19.36 37.84 10.81
CA LEU A 24 18.70 36.90 11.71
C LEU A 24 17.34 36.46 11.18
N CYS A 25 16.51 37.35 10.64
CA CYS A 25 15.27 36.99 9.98
C CYS A 25 15.51 36.14 8.73
N GLY A 26 16.52 36.46 7.91
CA GLY A 26 16.90 35.69 6.74
C GLY A 26 17.38 34.27 7.10
N THR A 27 18.15 34.11 8.17
CA THR A 27 18.60 32.77 8.62
C THR A 27 17.48 31.92 9.25
N VAL A 28 16.52 32.57 9.93
CA VAL A 28 15.35 31.89 10.47
C VAL A 28 14.41 31.45 9.35
N THR A 29 14.18 32.27 8.34
CA THR A 29 13.36 31.90 7.18
C THR A 29 14.05 30.86 6.29
N LEU A 30 15.36 30.90 6.10
CA LEU A 30 16.10 29.84 5.41
C LEU A 30 16.07 28.52 6.20
N ARG A 31 16.20 28.53 7.52
CA ARG A 31 16.06 27.31 8.34
C ARG A 31 14.65 26.75 8.34
N ALA A 32 13.62 27.60 8.28
CA ALA A 32 12.23 27.15 8.16
C ALA A 32 11.93 26.55 6.76
N GLN A 33 12.58 27.01 5.70
CA GLN A 33 12.46 26.42 4.36
C GLN A 33 13.28 25.13 4.16
N TRP A 34 14.33 24.91 4.97
CA TRP A 34 15.14 23.68 4.90
C TRP A 34 14.72 22.65 5.93
N GLY A 35 13.76 22.96 6.81
CA GLY A 35 13.12 22.04 7.74
C GLY A 35 11.88 21.35 7.16
N GLY A 36 11.55 21.55 5.89
CA GLY A 36 10.68 20.65 5.15
C GLY A 36 11.39 19.31 5.12
N ALA A 37 10.89 18.33 5.88
CA ALA A 37 11.27 16.95 5.71
C ALA A 37 11.16 16.67 4.21
N VAL A 38 12.28 16.44 3.54
CA VAL A 38 12.29 15.71 2.30
C VAL A 38 11.74 14.37 2.74
N MET A 39 10.43 14.18 2.58
CA MET A 39 9.84 12.86 2.59
C MET A 39 10.61 12.15 1.50
N ALA A 40 11.60 11.36 1.89
CA ALA A 40 12.20 10.41 0.98
C ALA A 40 11.00 9.72 0.34
N SER A 41 10.81 9.89 -0.97
CA SER A 41 9.76 9.18 -1.69
C SER A 41 10.00 7.73 -1.34
N ALA A 42 9.05 7.13 -0.63
CA ALA A 42 9.18 5.73 -0.23
C ALA A 42 9.45 4.97 -1.52
N GLU A 43 10.57 4.23 -1.55
CA GLU A 43 10.95 3.47 -2.72
C GLU A 43 9.83 2.48 -3.03
N VAL A 44 9.20 2.66 -4.19
CA VAL A 44 8.09 1.80 -4.63
C VAL A 44 8.67 0.54 -5.23
N THR A 45 8.33 -0.60 -4.65
CA THR A 45 8.69 -1.91 -5.18
C THR A 45 7.56 -2.41 -6.09
N ASN A 46 7.92 -2.81 -7.31
CA ASN A 46 7.03 -3.56 -8.19
C ASN A 46 7.28 -5.05 -7.94
N TRP A 47 6.26 -5.73 -7.45
CA TRP A 47 6.35 -7.14 -7.13
C TRP A 47 6.54 -8.00 -8.39
N GLY A 48 7.35 -9.02 -8.28
CA GLY A 48 7.54 -10.01 -9.35
C GLY A 48 8.13 -11.31 -8.83
N LEU A 49 7.73 -12.42 -9.44
CA LEU A 49 8.30 -13.74 -9.21
C LEU A 49 9.26 -14.11 -10.34
N ARG A 50 10.34 -14.81 -9.99
CA ARG A 50 11.25 -15.45 -10.91
C ARG A 50 11.24 -16.96 -10.66
N PHE A 51 10.84 -17.72 -11.65
CA PHE A 51 10.93 -19.17 -11.64
C PHE A 51 12.34 -19.59 -12.09
N GLY A 52 12.96 -20.46 -11.31
CA GLY A 52 14.31 -21.00 -11.55
C GLY A 52 14.26 -22.42 -12.06
N GLU A 53 15.06 -23.29 -11.45
CA GLU A 53 15.12 -24.71 -11.79
C GLU A 53 13.84 -25.44 -11.44
N GLU A 54 13.53 -26.50 -12.18
CA GLU A 54 12.36 -27.34 -11.92
C GLU A 54 12.40 -27.93 -10.50
N GLY A 55 11.26 -27.85 -9.81
CA GLY A 55 11.12 -28.35 -8.44
C GLY A 55 11.69 -27.43 -7.35
N GLN A 56 12.22 -26.25 -7.73
CA GLN A 56 12.63 -25.24 -6.76
C GLN A 56 11.53 -24.20 -6.55
N PRO A 57 11.38 -23.66 -5.33
CA PRO A 57 10.43 -22.58 -5.07
C PRO A 57 10.82 -21.31 -5.85
N PRO A 58 9.85 -20.46 -6.24
CA PRO A 58 10.15 -19.22 -6.93
C PRO A 58 10.90 -18.24 -6.02
N ALA A 59 11.76 -17.42 -6.59
CA ALA A 59 12.35 -16.27 -5.91
C ALA A 59 11.50 -15.03 -6.16
N GLY A 60 11.33 -14.20 -5.12
CA GLY A 60 10.76 -12.86 -5.23
C GLY A 60 11.83 -11.79 -5.52
N ASN A 61 11.40 -10.62 -5.93
CA ASN A 61 12.27 -9.45 -6.06
C ASN A 61 12.30 -8.56 -4.78
N ALA A 62 11.67 -9.00 -3.70
CA ALA A 62 11.80 -8.45 -2.36
C ALA A 62 12.37 -9.50 -1.41
N ASP A 63 13.10 -9.04 -0.40
CA ASP A 63 13.70 -9.90 0.63
C ASP A 63 12.61 -10.50 1.52
N GLU A 64 12.63 -11.82 1.73
CA GLU A 64 11.63 -12.55 2.53
C GLU A 64 11.67 -12.15 4.00
N ALA A 65 12.87 -11.95 4.57
CA ALA A 65 13.01 -11.57 5.97
C ALA A 65 12.51 -10.13 6.19
N TYR A 66 12.62 -9.26 5.19
CA TYR A 66 12.01 -7.95 5.19
C TYR A 66 10.48 -8.04 5.17
N LEU A 67 9.91 -8.80 4.25
CA LEU A 67 8.46 -8.98 4.14
C LEU A 67 7.85 -9.62 5.39
N ALA A 68 8.52 -10.60 5.98
CA ALA A 68 8.06 -11.29 7.18
C ALA A 68 7.87 -10.37 8.39
N GLN A 69 8.58 -9.24 8.46
CA GLN A 69 8.42 -8.24 9.53
C GLN A 69 7.02 -7.59 9.50
N TYR A 70 6.35 -7.64 8.36
CA TYR A 70 5.02 -7.08 8.11
C TYR A 70 3.96 -8.16 7.86
N ASN A 71 4.23 -9.42 8.22
CA ASN A 71 3.37 -10.57 7.89
C ASN A 71 3.07 -10.71 6.39
N ALA A 72 3.90 -10.11 5.53
CA ALA A 72 3.77 -10.22 4.08
C ALA A 72 4.55 -11.44 3.58
N LEU A 73 3.95 -12.19 2.66
CA LEU A 73 4.55 -13.40 2.13
C LEU A 73 4.17 -13.59 0.66
N PHE A 74 4.97 -14.35 -0.08
CA PHE A 74 4.67 -14.74 -1.46
C PHE A 74 4.82 -16.23 -1.71
N ARG A 75 5.35 -16.96 -0.75
CA ARG A 75 5.43 -18.42 -0.75
C ARG A 75 5.29 -18.94 0.68
N ALA A 76 4.94 -20.19 0.83
CA ALA A 76 5.00 -20.84 2.13
C ALA A 76 6.44 -21.29 2.45
N ASP A 77 6.76 -21.28 3.73
CA ASP A 77 7.99 -21.89 4.26
C ASP A 77 7.71 -23.39 4.49
N THR A 78 7.88 -24.19 3.45
CA THR A 78 7.63 -25.65 3.48
C THR A 78 8.53 -26.38 2.49
N GLU A 79 8.97 -27.57 2.88
CA GLU A 79 9.67 -28.52 2.02
C GLU A 79 8.69 -29.39 1.19
N GLU A 80 7.40 -29.26 1.42
CA GLU A 80 6.39 -30.00 0.68
C GLU A 80 6.17 -29.40 -0.71
N LYS A 81 5.86 -30.27 -1.68
CA LYS A 81 5.48 -29.87 -3.05
C LYS A 81 4.03 -29.41 -3.07
N VAL A 82 3.77 -28.17 -2.68
CA VAL A 82 2.44 -27.57 -2.58
C VAL A 82 2.33 -26.37 -3.50
N LEU A 83 1.18 -26.21 -4.15
CA LEU A 83 0.81 -25.01 -4.91
C LEU A 83 -0.39 -24.34 -4.21
N TYR A 84 -0.28 -23.02 -4.02
CA TYR A 84 -1.38 -22.18 -3.57
C TYR A 84 -1.96 -21.45 -4.77
N LEU A 85 -3.19 -21.84 -5.16
CA LEU A 85 -3.88 -21.19 -6.28
C LEU A 85 -4.52 -19.89 -5.81
N THR A 86 -4.20 -18.80 -6.48
CA THR A 86 -4.78 -17.49 -6.22
C THR A 86 -5.26 -16.84 -7.51
N PHE A 87 -6.37 -16.10 -7.43
CA PHE A 87 -6.99 -15.41 -8.56
C PHE A 87 -7.29 -13.97 -8.13
N ASP A 88 -6.89 -12.99 -8.94
CA ASP A 88 -7.27 -11.61 -8.77
C ASP A 88 -8.40 -11.29 -9.74
N ALA A 89 -9.52 -10.76 -9.23
CA ALA A 89 -10.70 -10.47 -10.06
C ALA A 89 -11.31 -9.10 -9.74
N GLY A 90 -11.42 -8.27 -10.76
CA GLY A 90 -12.07 -6.96 -10.70
C GLY A 90 -13.24 -6.83 -11.68
N PHE A 91 -13.31 -7.71 -12.67
CA PHE A 91 -14.34 -7.74 -13.69
C PHE A 91 -14.62 -9.18 -14.13
N GLU A 92 -15.89 -9.52 -14.36
CA GLU A 92 -16.31 -10.84 -14.84
C GLU A 92 -16.39 -10.86 -16.37
N ASN A 93 -15.74 -11.87 -16.96
CA ASN A 93 -15.73 -12.08 -18.41
C ASN A 93 -16.25 -13.48 -18.83
N GLY A 94 -16.94 -14.16 -17.93
CA GLY A 94 -17.47 -15.51 -18.15
C GLY A 94 -16.52 -16.64 -17.75
N CYS A 95 -15.35 -16.34 -17.19
CA CYS A 95 -14.35 -17.36 -16.84
C CYS A 95 -14.50 -17.89 -15.39
N THR A 96 -15.08 -17.13 -14.47
CA THR A 96 -15.09 -17.52 -13.05
C THR A 96 -15.92 -18.75 -12.79
N ALA A 97 -17.11 -18.89 -13.37
CA ALA A 97 -17.93 -20.06 -13.17
C ALA A 97 -17.25 -21.35 -13.65
N PRO A 98 -16.65 -21.43 -14.84
CA PRO A 98 -15.85 -22.57 -15.27
C PRO A 98 -14.62 -22.87 -14.38
N ILE A 99 -13.97 -21.83 -13.82
CA ILE A 99 -12.86 -22.00 -12.88
C ILE A 99 -13.38 -22.67 -11.60
N LEU A 100 -14.47 -22.20 -11.02
CA LEU A 100 -15.10 -22.81 -9.84
C LEU A 100 -15.53 -24.25 -10.12
N ASP A 101 -16.10 -24.55 -11.28
CA ASP A 101 -16.45 -25.92 -11.68
C ASP A 101 -15.22 -26.84 -11.70
N ALA A 102 -14.10 -26.35 -12.24
CA ALA A 102 -12.85 -27.09 -12.28
C ALA A 102 -12.27 -27.33 -10.86
N LEU A 103 -12.24 -26.30 -10.03
CA LEU A 103 -11.77 -26.38 -8.64
C LEU A 103 -12.61 -27.39 -7.85
N LYS A 104 -13.93 -27.32 -7.97
CA LYS A 104 -14.87 -28.24 -7.33
C LYS A 104 -14.66 -29.67 -7.80
N LYS A 105 -14.55 -29.89 -9.11
CA LYS A 105 -14.31 -31.21 -9.71
C LYS A 105 -13.07 -31.90 -9.13
N HIS A 106 -12.03 -31.12 -8.85
CA HIS A 106 -10.76 -31.65 -8.34
C HIS A 106 -10.60 -31.51 -6.82
N ASN A 107 -11.63 -31.00 -6.13
CA ASN A 107 -11.62 -30.73 -4.69
C ASN A 107 -10.40 -29.88 -4.26
N VAL A 108 -10.13 -28.78 -5.01
CA VAL A 108 -9.00 -27.89 -4.79
C VAL A 108 -9.51 -26.56 -4.23
N PRO A 109 -9.13 -26.17 -3.00
CA PRO A 109 -9.41 -24.84 -2.50
C PRO A 109 -8.52 -23.80 -3.20
N ALA A 110 -9.00 -22.56 -3.29
CA ALA A 110 -8.25 -21.44 -3.85
C ALA A 110 -8.55 -20.14 -3.08
N THR A 111 -7.73 -19.12 -3.28
CA THR A 111 -7.98 -17.79 -2.76
C THR A 111 -8.30 -16.84 -3.91
N PHE A 112 -9.41 -16.09 -3.77
CA PHE A 112 -9.83 -15.06 -4.72
C PHE A 112 -9.66 -13.70 -4.09
N PHE A 113 -8.76 -12.87 -4.62
CA PHE A 113 -8.63 -11.47 -4.21
C PHE A 113 -9.55 -10.62 -5.08
N LEU A 114 -10.61 -10.09 -4.46
CA LEU A 114 -11.69 -9.42 -5.18
C LEU A 114 -11.66 -7.91 -4.98
N VAL A 115 -11.87 -7.18 -6.08
CA VAL A 115 -12.09 -5.73 -6.10
C VAL A 115 -13.55 -5.43 -5.80
N GLY A 116 -13.85 -4.24 -5.25
CA GLY A 116 -15.22 -3.83 -4.92
C GLY A 116 -16.21 -3.97 -6.08
N ASN A 117 -15.81 -3.60 -7.30
CA ASN A 117 -16.65 -3.78 -8.48
C ASN A 117 -17.08 -5.24 -8.70
N TYR A 118 -16.21 -6.21 -8.40
CA TYR A 118 -16.55 -7.63 -8.53
C TYR A 118 -17.58 -8.03 -7.48
N LEU A 119 -17.41 -7.60 -6.24
CA LEU A 119 -18.38 -7.84 -5.16
C LEU A 119 -19.76 -7.25 -5.48
N GLU A 120 -19.81 -6.04 -6.02
CA GLU A 120 -21.06 -5.34 -6.37
C GLU A 120 -21.79 -6.00 -7.55
N THR A 121 -21.04 -6.46 -8.58
CA THR A 121 -21.64 -6.90 -9.84
C THR A 121 -21.82 -8.42 -9.93
N GLN A 122 -21.13 -9.20 -9.10
CA GLN A 122 -21.12 -10.65 -9.14
C GLN A 122 -21.43 -11.33 -7.79
N PRO A 123 -22.48 -10.89 -7.06
CA PRO A 123 -22.77 -11.38 -5.71
C PRO A 123 -22.99 -12.90 -5.66
N ASP A 124 -23.55 -13.50 -6.69
CA ASP A 124 -23.84 -14.94 -6.71
C ASP A 124 -22.57 -15.77 -6.87
N LEU A 125 -21.61 -15.30 -7.67
CA LEU A 125 -20.31 -15.95 -7.79
C LEU A 125 -19.50 -15.83 -6.50
N VAL A 126 -19.58 -14.70 -5.81
CA VAL A 126 -18.92 -14.50 -4.50
C VAL A 126 -19.50 -15.45 -3.46
N ARG A 127 -20.82 -15.57 -3.35
CA ARG A 127 -21.47 -16.53 -2.45
C ARG A 127 -21.04 -17.97 -2.78
N ARG A 128 -21.03 -18.32 -4.08
CA ARG A 128 -20.57 -19.61 -4.55
C ARG A 128 -19.13 -19.91 -4.14
N MET A 129 -18.21 -18.93 -4.24
CA MET A 129 -16.82 -19.11 -3.79
C MET A 129 -16.78 -19.52 -2.32
N VAL A 130 -17.53 -18.81 -1.46
CA VAL A 130 -17.58 -19.10 -0.02
C VAL A 130 -18.22 -20.46 0.28
N GLU A 131 -19.36 -20.79 -0.36
CA GLU A 131 -20.08 -22.04 -0.18
C GLU A 131 -19.26 -23.26 -0.64
N GLU A 132 -18.41 -23.10 -1.66
CA GLU A 132 -17.53 -24.16 -2.16
C GLU A 132 -16.19 -24.24 -1.40
N GLY A 133 -16.02 -23.44 -0.32
CA GLY A 133 -14.86 -23.52 0.58
C GLY A 133 -13.63 -22.78 0.11
N HIS A 134 -13.78 -21.84 -0.82
CA HIS A 134 -12.70 -20.96 -1.24
C HIS A 134 -12.56 -19.77 -0.30
N THR A 135 -11.34 -19.23 -0.21
CA THR A 135 -11.08 -18.02 0.56
C THR A 135 -11.26 -16.78 -0.32
N VAL A 136 -11.97 -15.77 0.18
CA VAL A 136 -12.05 -14.45 -0.46
C VAL A 136 -11.17 -13.49 0.31
N GLY A 137 -10.21 -12.87 -0.37
CA GLY A 137 -9.30 -11.85 0.15
C GLY A 137 -9.59 -10.47 -0.43
N ASN A 138 -9.00 -9.46 0.18
CA ASN A 138 -9.20 -8.06 -0.17
C ASN A 138 -8.22 -7.62 -1.28
N HIS A 139 -8.76 -7.12 -2.41
CA HIS A 139 -7.98 -6.51 -3.48
C HIS A 139 -8.30 -5.02 -3.65
N THR A 140 -8.68 -4.36 -2.56
CA THR A 140 -9.17 -2.99 -2.45
C THR A 140 -10.55 -2.76 -3.07
N TYR A 141 -11.17 -1.63 -2.74
CA TYR A 141 -12.47 -1.30 -3.31
C TYR A 141 -12.38 -0.81 -4.76
N SER A 142 -11.48 0.15 -5.05
CA SER A 142 -11.40 0.81 -6.36
C SER A 142 -10.17 0.45 -7.18
N HIS A 143 -9.31 -0.46 -6.70
CA HIS A 143 -8.08 -0.92 -7.35
C HIS A 143 -7.08 0.22 -7.67
N PRO A 144 -6.80 1.14 -6.72
CA PRO A 144 -5.86 2.22 -6.95
C PRO A 144 -4.41 1.73 -6.87
N ASP A 145 -3.46 2.56 -7.30
CA ASP A 145 -2.06 2.39 -6.92
C ASP A 145 -1.88 2.70 -5.43
N MET A 146 -1.93 1.68 -4.59
CA MET A 146 -1.85 1.83 -3.13
C MET A 146 -0.53 2.43 -2.67
N SER A 147 0.56 2.26 -3.44
CA SER A 147 1.86 2.86 -3.13
C SER A 147 1.86 4.39 -3.24
N ALA A 148 0.88 4.97 -3.92
CA ALA A 148 0.68 6.41 -4.01
C ALA A 148 -0.17 6.99 -2.85
N ILE A 149 -0.77 6.14 -2.01
CA ILE A 149 -1.59 6.55 -0.87
C ILE A 149 -0.70 6.67 0.36
N ALA A 150 -0.48 7.90 0.81
CA ALA A 150 0.43 8.19 1.93
C ALA A 150 -0.29 8.29 3.28
N ASP A 151 -1.60 8.52 3.31
CA ASP A 151 -2.37 8.65 4.54
C ASP A 151 -3.10 7.35 4.90
N GLU A 152 -3.02 6.99 6.17
CA GLU A 152 -3.62 5.76 6.71
C GLU A 152 -5.15 5.73 6.56
N GLY A 153 -5.81 6.88 6.65
CA GLY A 153 -7.26 6.96 6.53
C GLY A 153 -7.75 6.55 5.15
N SER A 154 -7.15 7.08 4.08
CA SER A 154 -7.46 6.70 2.71
C SER A 154 -7.09 5.25 2.42
N PHE A 155 -5.95 4.76 2.96
CA PHE A 155 -5.54 3.38 2.81
C PHE A 155 -6.57 2.43 3.44
N ARG A 156 -6.96 2.67 4.70
CA ARG A 156 -7.98 1.88 5.40
C ARG A 156 -9.34 1.94 4.72
N GLN A 157 -9.74 3.10 4.19
CA GLN A 157 -11.02 3.25 3.50
C GLN A 157 -11.16 2.31 2.30
N GLU A 158 -10.08 2.11 1.53
CA GLU A 158 -10.07 1.16 0.41
C GLU A 158 -10.29 -0.28 0.88
N LEU A 159 -9.72 -0.67 2.03
CA LEU A 159 -9.87 -2.01 2.58
C LEU A 159 -11.23 -2.20 3.26
N GLU A 160 -11.59 -1.31 4.17
CA GLU A 160 -12.80 -1.42 4.99
C GLU A 160 -14.08 -1.38 4.17
N LYS A 161 -14.10 -0.57 3.09
CA LYS A 161 -15.24 -0.52 2.18
C LYS A 161 -15.44 -1.84 1.46
N ASN A 162 -14.38 -2.48 1.05
CA ASN A 162 -14.42 -3.80 0.41
C ASN A 162 -14.87 -4.89 1.39
N GLU A 163 -14.36 -4.86 2.61
CA GLU A 163 -14.77 -5.77 3.70
C GLU A 163 -16.25 -5.61 4.07
N ALA A 164 -16.75 -4.37 4.10
CA ALA A 164 -18.15 -4.10 4.38
C ALA A 164 -19.08 -4.70 3.32
N LEU A 165 -18.74 -4.58 2.04
CA LEU A 165 -19.50 -5.20 0.94
C LEU A 165 -19.48 -6.73 1.06
N TYR A 166 -18.34 -7.33 1.33
CA TYR A 166 -18.25 -8.78 1.50
C TYR A 166 -19.13 -9.28 2.65
N ARG A 167 -19.09 -8.59 3.80
CA ARG A 167 -19.94 -8.91 4.95
C ARG A 167 -21.43 -8.76 4.64
N GLU A 168 -21.83 -7.73 3.90
CA GLU A 168 -23.21 -7.54 3.45
C GLU A 168 -23.66 -8.71 2.56
N LEU A 169 -22.81 -9.17 1.64
CA LEU A 169 -23.14 -10.23 0.70
C LEU A 169 -23.19 -11.63 1.34
N THR A 170 -22.29 -11.91 2.27
CA THR A 170 -22.05 -13.27 2.78
C THR A 170 -22.52 -13.48 4.22
N GLY A 171 -22.73 -12.40 4.97
CA GLY A 171 -22.96 -12.46 6.41
C GLY A 171 -21.72 -12.82 7.24
N GLN A 172 -20.55 -12.90 6.62
CA GLN A 172 -19.28 -13.27 7.26
C GLN A 172 -18.27 -12.14 7.24
N GLU A 173 -17.32 -12.13 8.18
CA GLU A 173 -16.19 -11.23 8.12
C GLU A 173 -15.21 -11.68 7.03
N MET A 174 -14.69 -10.74 6.24
CA MET A 174 -13.66 -11.05 5.23
C MET A 174 -12.37 -11.47 5.95
N PRO A 175 -11.74 -12.58 5.55
CA PRO A 175 -10.41 -12.95 6.03
C PRO A 175 -9.41 -11.80 5.84
N LYS A 176 -8.55 -11.58 6.83
CA LYS A 176 -7.54 -10.51 6.81
C LYS A 176 -6.37 -10.89 5.89
N LEU A 177 -6.70 -11.07 4.62
CA LEU A 177 -5.78 -11.31 3.52
C LEU A 177 -5.94 -10.18 2.51
N TYR A 178 -4.88 -9.44 2.33
CA TYR A 178 -4.82 -8.32 1.40
C TYR A 178 -3.76 -8.56 0.33
N ARG A 179 -4.09 -8.24 -0.91
CA ARG A 179 -3.13 -8.20 -2.02
C ARG A 179 -3.12 -6.81 -2.64
N PRO A 180 -1.96 -6.12 -2.67
CA PRO A 180 -1.89 -4.79 -3.27
C PRO A 180 -2.16 -4.84 -4.78
N PRO A 181 -3.00 -3.94 -5.31
CA PRO A 181 -3.19 -3.76 -6.74
C PRO A 181 -1.87 -3.55 -7.48
N GLN A 182 -1.79 -4.05 -8.72
CA GLN A 182 -0.64 -3.93 -9.60
C GLN A 182 0.66 -4.56 -9.05
N GLY A 183 0.61 -5.24 -7.92
CA GLY A 183 1.80 -5.75 -7.23
C GLY A 183 2.74 -4.65 -6.74
N LYS A 184 2.25 -3.43 -6.53
CA LYS A 184 3.05 -2.31 -6.05
C LYS A 184 2.88 -2.11 -4.56
N PHE A 185 3.97 -1.88 -3.87
CA PHE A 185 3.98 -1.55 -2.45
C PHE A 185 5.19 -0.69 -2.08
N CYS A 186 5.11 -0.04 -0.94
CA CYS A 186 6.23 0.63 -0.29
C CYS A 186 6.19 0.31 1.21
N GLN A 187 7.22 0.70 1.96
CA GLN A 187 7.30 0.38 3.38
C GLN A 187 6.07 0.88 4.16
N SER A 188 5.62 2.11 3.92
CA SER A 188 4.44 2.64 4.61
C SER A 188 3.16 1.84 4.34
N ASN A 189 3.01 1.24 3.15
CA ASN A 189 1.88 0.37 2.86
C ASN A 189 1.96 -0.94 3.66
N LEU A 190 3.15 -1.51 3.82
CA LEU A 190 3.35 -2.71 4.62
C LEU A 190 3.10 -2.45 6.11
N GLU A 191 3.35 -1.23 6.59
CA GLU A 191 3.07 -0.80 7.98
C GLU A 191 1.58 -0.56 8.25
N MET A 192 0.79 -0.24 7.20
CA MET A 192 -0.64 0.06 7.28
C MET A 192 -1.55 -1.16 7.03
N GLY A 193 -1.01 -2.23 6.41
CA GLY A 193 -1.74 -3.41 5.91
C GLY A 193 -1.97 -4.56 6.89
#